data_b6480824a067cfcf371b67acca3417f6
#
_entry.id   b6480824a067cfcf371b67acca3417f6
#
_cell.length_a   1.000
_cell.length_b   1.000
_cell.length_c   1.000
_cell.angle_alpha   90.00
_cell.angle_beta   90.00
_cell.angle_gamma   90.00
#
_symmetry.space_group_name_H-M   'P 1'
#
loop_
_entity.id
_entity.type
_entity.pdbx_description
1 polymer ?
#
loop_
_entity_poly.entity_id
_entity_poly.type
_entity_poly.pdbx_seq_one_letter_code
_entity_poly.pdbx_strand_id
1 'polypeptide(L)'
;MSQPPDHGHLPPASEGVFSLKDFRFESGQVLPRLDVAYAAYGKLNAAKDNLLLLVPGTGNLRHSALGHVGPGRAYDTDHYCVVCTDSIGGGLSSRPSQGLRGAFPGYRIRDMVRAQHALVREGLGLGETPVAVLAGASMGAFQALEWLVNLPGTVRDAVMLVPGWRSGNVIHLTTSRMFDIIRLDARWKGGNYTEPPVDGLRAAGRHYFPWTVTDAYLEAIPREQAEAEASAAGDWFAHWDAWDLTHRYQASTAHDISASYGRDLHQALRRVDARVLVMPCAQDRLLGVEGAQQIAEGIRTAHYAEIDSLKGHLAWRAVAGSPQTRFVTREIRAFLGLAAVDDPATLSQPSEGEG
;
A
#
# COMPACT_ATOMS: atom_id res chain seq x y z
N MET A 1 12.50 1.53 -18.30
CA MET A 1 11.88 1.94 -17.02
C MET A 1 13.02 2.35 -16.11
N SER A 2 13.22 3.64 -15.88
CA SER A 2 14.19 4.13 -14.90
C SER A 2 13.66 3.76 -13.51
N GLN A 3 14.47 3.09 -12.72
CA GLN A 3 14.21 2.88 -11.30
C GLN A 3 14.00 4.25 -10.62
N PRO A 4 13.11 4.34 -9.62
CA PRO A 4 13.08 5.53 -8.78
C PRO A 4 14.48 5.78 -8.21
N PRO A 5 14.85 7.04 -7.93
CA PRO A 5 16.17 7.36 -7.41
C PRO A 5 16.48 6.52 -6.17
N ASP A 6 17.68 5.97 -6.14
CA ASP A 6 18.19 5.22 -4.99
C ASP A 6 18.28 6.16 -3.78
N HIS A 7 17.40 5.96 -2.83
CA HIS A 7 17.33 6.73 -1.58
C HIS A 7 18.17 6.08 -0.47
N GLY A 8 19.24 5.36 -0.79
CA GLY A 8 20.10 4.68 0.21
C GLY A 8 19.36 3.58 0.96
N HIS A 9 18.45 2.88 0.29
CA HIS A 9 17.72 1.75 0.88
C HIS A 9 18.58 0.49 0.92
N LEU A 10 18.31 -0.33 1.95
CA LEU A 10 18.91 -1.66 2.05
C LEU A 10 18.59 -2.46 0.77
N PRO A 11 19.58 -3.08 0.11
CA PRO A 11 19.30 -3.96 -1.02
C PRO A 11 18.49 -5.17 -0.56
N PRO A 12 17.59 -5.71 -1.40
CA PRO A 12 16.84 -6.91 -1.04
C PRO A 12 17.79 -8.12 -0.89
N ALA A 13 17.52 -8.95 0.11
CA ALA A 13 18.22 -10.22 0.28
C ALA A 13 17.86 -11.21 -0.84
N SER A 14 16.63 -11.11 -1.36
CA SER A 14 16.16 -11.85 -2.54
C SER A 14 14.99 -11.14 -3.21
N GLU A 15 14.84 -11.35 -4.52
CA GLU A 15 13.66 -10.95 -5.29
C GLU A 15 13.14 -12.18 -6.06
N GLY A 16 11.83 -12.20 -6.31
CA GLY A 16 11.20 -13.28 -7.04
C GLY A 16 9.84 -12.93 -7.61
N VAL A 17 9.35 -13.85 -8.42
CA VAL A 17 8.00 -13.83 -8.98
C VAL A 17 7.36 -15.19 -8.72
N PHE A 18 6.25 -15.20 -8.01
CA PHE A 18 5.44 -16.40 -7.79
C PHE A 18 4.29 -16.43 -8.81
N SER A 19 4.13 -17.56 -9.49
CA SER A 19 3.12 -17.72 -10.55
C SER A 19 2.01 -18.66 -10.12
N LEU A 20 0.78 -18.18 -10.26
CA LEU A 20 -0.45 -18.93 -10.06
C LEU A 20 -1.02 -19.33 -11.43
N LYS A 21 -1.38 -20.62 -11.60
CA LYS A 21 -2.06 -21.12 -12.80
C LYS A 21 -3.58 -20.96 -12.66
N ASP A 22 -4.22 -20.63 -13.76
CA ASP A 22 -5.68 -20.57 -13.89
C ASP A 22 -6.35 -19.76 -12.77
N PHE A 23 -5.80 -18.58 -12.47
CA PHE A 23 -6.29 -17.74 -11.40
C PHE A 23 -7.68 -17.19 -11.75
N ARG A 24 -8.69 -17.60 -10.97
CA ARG A 24 -10.07 -17.15 -11.12
C ARG A 24 -10.33 -15.92 -10.26
N PHE A 25 -10.68 -14.81 -10.89
CA PHE A 25 -11.09 -13.57 -10.22
C PHE A 25 -12.51 -13.66 -9.66
N GLU A 26 -12.86 -12.78 -8.72
CA GLU A 26 -14.24 -12.63 -8.22
C GLU A 26 -15.24 -12.31 -9.34
N SER A 27 -14.80 -11.64 -10.40
CA SER A 27 -15.58 -11.41 -11.62
C SER A 27 -15.97 -12.70 -12.37
N GLY A 28 -15.40 -13.85 -12.00
CA GLY A 28 -15.55 -15.13 -12.68
C GLY A 28 -14.59 -15.33 -13.86
N GLN A 29 -13.91 -14.27 -14.31
CA GLN A 29 -12.90 -14.36 -15.38
C GLN A 29 -11.68 -15.15 -14.88
N VAL A 30 -10.96 -15.78 -15.80
CA VAL A 30 -9.76 -16.56 -15.48
C VAL A 30 -8.58 -16.01 -16.26
N LEU A 31 -7.47 -15.82 -15.54
CA LEU A 31 -6.17 -15.54 -16.14
C LEU A 31 -5.33 -16.83 -16.11
N PRO A 32 -4.89 -17.37 -17.25
CA PRO A 32 -4.15 -18.63 -17.28
C PRO A 32 -2.88 -18.63 -16.42
N ARG A 33 -2.26 -17.45 -16.28
CA ARG A 33 -1.12 -17.22 -15.41
C ARG A 33 -1.23 -15.86 -14.74
N LEU A 34 -1.18 -15.85 -13.41
CA LEU A 34 -1.09 -14.63 -12.61
C LEU A 34 0.24 -14.63 -11.85
N ASP A 35 1.04 -13.62 -12.07
CA ASP A 35 2.32 -13.43 -11.41
C ASP A 35 2.21 -12.43 -10.26
N VAL A 36 2.84 -12.74 -9.12
CA VAL A 36 3.00 -11.87 -7.96
C VAL A 36 4.49 -11.67 -7.71
N ALA A 37 4.98 -10.47 -7.96
CA ALA A 37 6.37 -10.11 -7.71
C ALA A 37 6.58 -9.67 -6.26
N TYR A 38 7.75 -9.98 -5.71
CA TYR A 38 8.13 -9.61 -4.36
C TYR A 38 9.63 -9.35 -4.23
N ALA A 39 9.99 -8.62 -3.16
CA ALA A 39 11.36 -8.46 -2.68
C ALA A 39 11.38 -8.77 -1.18
N ALA A 40 12.39 -9.50 -0.71
CA ALA A 40 12.55 -9.86 0.69
C ALA A 40 13.79 -9.20 1.29
N TYR A 41 13.66 -8.72 2.52
CA TYR A 41 14.70 -8.06 3.31
C TYR A 41 14.83 -8.78 4.66
N GLY A 42 16.05 -8.99 5.13
CA GLY A 42 16.29 -9.82 6.29
C GLY A 42 16.23 -11.32 5.96
N LYS A 43 16.04 -12.17 6.96
CA LYS A 43 16.11 -13.62 6.81
C LYS A 43 14.90 -14.31 7.44
N LEU A 44 14.23 -15.16 6.67
CA LEU A 44 13.21 -16.06 7.19
C LEU A 44 13.86 -17.11 8.09
N ASN A 45 13.40 -17.24 9.32
CA ASN A 45 13.91 -18.21 10.27
C ASN A 45 13.43 -19.65 9.96
N ALA A 46 14.01 -20.64 10.63
CA ALA A 46 13.68 -22.05 10.38
C ALA A 46 12.22 -22.40 10.72
N ALA A 47 11.64 -21.74 11.72
CA ALA A 47 10.23 -21.91 12.11
C ALA A 47 9.25 -21.19 11.17
N LYS A 48 9.76 -20.29 10.32
CA LYS A 48 9.00 -19.44 9.39
C LYS A 48 7.94 -18.57 10.11
N ASP A 49 8.15 -18.24 11.36
CA ASP A 49 7.22 -17.49 12.21
C ASP A 49 7.57 -16.01 12.37
N ASN A 50 8.58 -15.52 11.60
CA ASN A 50 9.02 -14.14 11.58
C ASN A 50 8.76 -13.42 10.23
N LEU A 51 7.83 -13.92 9.40
CA LEU A 51 7.48 -13.23 8.16
C LEU A 51 6.68 -11.96 8.46
N LEU A 52 7.14 -10.81 7.96
CA LEU A 52 6.38 -9.57 7.87
C LEU A 52 6.03 -9.33 6.40
N LEU A 53 4.74 -9.34 6.07
CA LEU A 53 4.24 -9.06 4.72
C LEU A 53 3.84 -7.59 4.62
N LEU A 54 4.48 -6.86 3.71
CA LEU A 54 4.20 -5.46 3.44
C LEU A 54 3.53 -5.31 2.08
N VAL A 55 2.27 -4.84 2.09
CA VAL A 55 1.43 -4.72 0.89
C VAL A 55 1.24 -3.27 0.47
N PRO A 56 1.31 -2.94 -0.84
CA PRO A 56 1.40 -1.56 -1.31
C PRO A 56 0.03 -0.87 -1.40
N GLY A 57 0.04 0.46 -1.26
CA GLY A 57 -1.09 1.34 -1.59
C GLY A 57 -1.35 1.44 -3.10
N THR A 58 -2.38 2.22 -3.51
CA THR A 58 -2.86 2.25 -4.90
C THR A 58 -1.80 2.72 -5.89
N GLY A 59 -1.16 3.85 -5.64
CA GLY A 59 -0.08 4.38 -6.48
C GLY A 59 1.32 3.92 -6.06
N ASN A 60 1.44 2.82 -5.31
CA ASN A 60 2.68 2.34 -4.73
C ASN A 60 3.05 0.96 -5.26
N LEU A 61 4.35 0.65 -5.20
CA LEU A 61 4.93 -0.63 -5.55
C LEU A 61 5.71 -1.19 -4.35
N ARG A 62 6.29 -2.39 -4.46
CA ARG A 62 7.03 -3.08 -3.41
C ARG A 62 8.14 -2.26 -2.74
N HIS A 63 8.67 -1.24 -3.43
CA HIS A 63 9.73 -0.39 -2.88
C HIS A 63 9.22 0.89 -2.18
N SER A 64 7.92 1.19 -2.24
CA SER A 64 7.39 2.49 -1.80
C SER A 64 7.44 2.73 -0.29
N ALA A 65 7.54 1.67 0.52
CA ALA A 65 7.57 1.76 1.98
C ALA A 65 8.96 1.43 2.58
N LEU A 66 10.01 1.33 1.76
CA LEU A 66 11.35 0.96 2.21
C LEU A 66 11.96 1.92 3.23
N GLY A 67 11.52 3.17 3.28
CA GLY A 67 11.90 4.09 4.34
C GLY A 67 11.57 3.60 5.76
N HIS A 68 10.64 2.65 5.90
CA HIS A 68 10.29 2.01 7.16
C HIS A 68 10.96 0.65 7.37
N VAL A 69 11.73 0.12 6.40
CA VAL A 69 12.32 -1.22 6.41
C VAL A 69 13.83 -1.14 6.67
N GLY A 70 14.35 -1.94 7.58
CA GLY A 70 15.77 -2.04 7.88
C GLY A 70 16.05 -2.22 9.37
N PRO A 71 17.31 -2.45 9.74
CA PRO A 71 17.72 -2.55 11.14
C PRO A 71 17.28 -1.34 11.95
N GLY A 72 16.65 -1.56 13.10
CA GLY A 72 16.16 -0.51 13.99
C GLY A 72 14.99 0.33 13.47
N ARG A 73 14.51 0.13 12.24
CA ARG A 73 13.36 0.84 11.67
C ARG A 73 12.02 0.24 12.17
N ALA A 74 10.90 0.80 11.72
CA ALA A 74 9.57 0.33 12.08
C ALA A 74 9.38 -1.16 11.76
N TYR A 75 9.80 -1.59 10.58
CA TYR A 75 9.82 -2.97 10.12
C TYR A 75 11.26 -3.49 10.15
N ASP A 76 11.67 -3.91 11.34
CA ASP A 76 13.05 -4.22 11.69
C ASP A 76 13.52 -5.55 11.10
N THR A 77 14.50 -5.49 10.21
CA THR A 77 15.04 -6.67 9.51
C THR A 77 15.95 -7.54 10.37
N ASP A 78 16.35 -7.09 11.56
CA ASP A 78 17.04 -7.92 12.55
C ASP A 78 16.08 -8.91 13.22
N HIS A 79 14.78 -8.60 13.24
CA HIS A 79 13.73 -9.41 13.84
C HIS A 79 12.87 -10.12 12.80
N TYR A 80 12.62 -9.50 11.65
CA TYR A 80 11.68 -9.98 10.65
C TYR A 80 12.32 -10.23 9.29
N CYS A 81 11.83 -11.24 8.59
CA CYS A 81 11.95 -11.31 7.15
C CYS A 81 10.82 -10.46 6.54
N VAL A 82 11.16 -9.26 6.10
CA VAL A 82 10.19 -8.33 5.52
C VAL A 82 10.03 -8.63 4.02
N VAL A 83 8.86 -9.09 3.63
CA VAL A 83 8.50 -9.34 2.23
C VAL A 83 7.59 -8.24 1.73
N CYS A 84 8.07 -7.47 0.76
CA CYS A 84 7.33 -6.41 0.09
C CYS A 84 6.81 -6.93 -1.25
N THR A 85 5.51 -6.82 -1.53
CA THR A 85 4.91 -7.31 -2.77
C THR A 85 4.54 -6.19 -3.73
N ASP A 86 4.52 -6.48 -5.04
CA ASP A 86 3.68 -5.74 -5.97
C ASP A 86 2.30 -6.39 -5.99
N SER A 87 1.24 -5.62 -5.78
CA SER A 87 -0.12 -6.15 -5.97
C SER A 87 -0.48 -6.27 -7.44
N ILE A 88 -1.51 -7.05 -7.76
CA ILE A 88 -2.09 -7.13 -9.12
C ILE A 88 -2.28 -5.72 -9.70
N GLY A 89 -1.90 -5.54 -10.93
CA GLY A 89 -2.04 -4.28 -11.66
C GLY A 89 -0.83 -3.34 -11.53
N GLY A 90 0.31 -3.76 -10.96
CA GLY A 90 1.47 -2.89 -10.85
C GLY A 90 2.81 -3.61 -10.77
N GLY A 91 3.87 -2.87 -10.98
CA GLY A 91 5.25 -3.32 -10.87
C GLY A 91 5.60 -4.47 -11.82
N LEU A 92 6.11 -5.56 -11.27
CA LEU A 92 6.41 -6.78 -12.01
C LEU A 92 5.33 -7.86 -11.84
N SER A 93 4.27 -7.60 -11.06
CA SER A 93 3.09 -8.47 -10.99
C SER A 93 2.25 -8.38 -12.27
N SER A 94 1.37 -9.36 -12.49
CA SER A 94 0.45 -9.35 -13.63
C SER A 94 -0.38 -8.06 -13.67
N ARG A 95 -0.43 -7.42 -14.83
CA ARG A 95 -1.04 -6.10 -15.02
C ARG A 95 -1.61 -5.92 -16.42
N PRO A 96 -2.58 -5.00 -16.61
CA PRO A 96 -3.20 -4.70 -17.90
C PRO A 96 -2.22 -4.40 -19.04
N SER A 97 -1.18 -3.61 -18.78
CA SER A 97 -0.21 -3.19 -19.81
C SER A 97 0.62 -4.33 -20.41
N GLN A 98 0.58 -5.53 -19.81
CA GLN A 98 1.26 -6.73 -20.34
C GLN A 98 0.53 -7.41 -21.51
N GLY A 99 -0.36 -6.69 -22.20
CA GLY A 99 -0.98 -7.12 -23.46
C GLY A 99 -2.51 -7.09 -23.47
N LEU A 100 -3.18 -7.30 -22.33
CA LEU A 100 -4.63 -7.35 -22.26
C LEU A 100 -5.29 -5.97 -22.15
N ARG A 101 -4.59 -4.98 -21.62
CA ARG A 101 -5.09 -3.61 -21.46
C ARG A 101 -6.50 -3.58 -20.84
N GLY A 102 -7.48 -2.94 -21.50
CA GLY A 102 -8.86 -2.90 -21.06
C GLY A 102 -9.58 -4.25 -21.01
N ALA A 103 -9.04 -5.30 -21.65
CA ALA A 103 -9.54 -6.67 -21.55
C ALA A 103 -8.96 -7.47 -20.37
N PHE A 104 -8.03 -6.88 -19.60
CA PHE A 104 -7.53 -7.50 -18.37
C PHE A 104 -8.70 -7.75 -17.41
N PRO A 105 -8.79 -8.91 -16.75
CA PRO A 105 -9.86 -9.20 -15.81
C PRO A 105 -10.05 -8.10 -14.78
N GLY A 106 -11.30 -7.66 -14.59
CA GLY A 106 -11.63 -6.75 -13.50
C GLY A 106 -11.38 -7.46 -12.17
N TYR A 107 -10.56 -6.84 -11.31
CA TYR A 107 -10.18 -7.40 -10.02
C TYR A 107 -10.56 -6.48 -8.86
N ARG A 108 -10.61 -7.06 -7.67
CA ARG A 108 -10.93 -6.39 -6.41
C ARG A 108 -9.80 -6.58 -5.39
N ILE A 109 -9.89 -5.91 -4.26
CA ILE A 109 -8.94 -6.06 -3.15
C ILE A 109 -8.83 -7.52 -2.71
N ARG A 110 -9.94 -8.25 -2.67
CA ARG A 110 -9.95 -9.69 -2.32
C ARG A 110 -9.15 -10.56 -3.29
N ASP A 111 -9.14 -10.24 -4.58
CA ASP A 111 -8.31 -10.96 -5.55
C ASP A 111 -6.82 -10.73 -5.28
N MET A 112 -6.43 -9.49 -4.91
CA MET A 112 -5.05 -9.19 -4.49
C MET A 112 -4.65 -10.01 -3.25
N VAL A 113 -5.54 -10.05 -2.25
CA VAL A 113 -5.32 -10.82 -1.01
C VAL A 113 -5.18 -12.31 -1.30
N ARG A 114 -6.03 -12.88 -2.14
CA ARG A 114 -5.95 -14.31 -2.53
C ARG A 114 -4.64 -14.64 -3.22
N ALA A 115 -4.17 -13.77 -4.10
CA ALA A 115 -2.90 -13.96 -4.81
C ALA A 115 -1.70 -13.88 -3.84
N GLN A 116 -1.71 -12.91 -2.92
CA GLN A 116 -0.67 -12.76 -1.89
C GLN A 116 -0.71 -13.89 -0.86
N HIS A 117 -1.90 -14.37 -0.48
CA HIS A 117 -2.04 -15.50 0.42
C HIS A 117 -1.42 -16.77 -0.20
N ALA A 118 -1.64 -17.02 -1.48
CA ALA A 118 -1.02 -18.14 -2.17
C ALA A 118 0.51 -17.97 -2.26
N LEU A 119 1.02 -16.75 -2.52
CA LEU A 119 2.46 -16.48 -2.45
C LEU A 119 3.02 -16.87 -1.07
N VAL A 120 2.37 -16.45 0.03
CA VAL A 120 2.84 -16.72 1.38
C VAL A 120 2.80 -18.22 1.69
N ARG A 121 1.69 -18.87 1.40
CA ARG A 121 1.47 -20.30 1.73
C ARG A 121 2.37 -21.23 0.92
N GLU A 122 2.39 -21.03 -0.38
CA GLU A 122 3.04 -21.92 -1.35
C GLU A 122 4.40 -21.39 -1.79
N GLY A 123 4.45 -20.14 -2.25
CA GLY A 123 5.66 -19.53 -2.81
C GLY A 123 6.78 -19.36 -1.79
N LEU A 124 6.46 -18.88 -0.59
CA LEU A 124 7.40 -18.72 0.52
C LEU A 124 7.39 -19.94 1.46
N GLY A 125 6.44 -20.85 1.26
CA GLY A 125 6.36 -22.12 1.94
C GLY A 125 6.04 -22.01 3.43
N LEU A 126 5.25 -21.01 3.87
CA LEU A 126 4.79 -20.90 5.25
C LEU A 126 3.81 -22.02 5.61
N GLY A 127 3.14 -22.62 4.63
CA GLY A 127 2.11 -23.64 4.90
C GLY A 127 1.03 -23.06 5.82
N GLU A 128 0.77 -23.66 6.97
CA GLU A 128 -0.25 -23.20 7.93
C GLU A 128 0.31 -22.19 8.96
N THR A 129 1.61 -21.90 8.97
CA THR A 129 2.20 -20.92 9.89
C THR A 129 1.61 -19.52 9.63
N PRO A 130 1.06 -18.84 10.62
CA PRO A 130 0.54 -17.48 10.45
C PRO A 130 1.64 -16.49 10.06
N VAL A 131 1.28 -15.52 9.24
CA VAL A 131 2.11 -14.33 9.00
C VAL A 131 2.33 -13.60 10.33
N ALA A 132 3.57 -13.36 10.70
CA ALA A 132 3.88 -12.68 11.95
C ALA A 132 3.29 -11.26 11.99
N VAL A 133 3.51 -10.50 10.92
CA VAL A 133 2.97 -9.14 10.79
C VAL A 133 2.49 -8.91 9.37
N LEU A 134 1.26 -8.42 9.20
CA LEU A 134 0.73 -7.91 7.94
C LEU A 134 0.64 -6.39 8.02
N ALA A 135 1.31 -5.68 7.12
CA ALA A 135 1.33 -4.22 7.18
C ALA A 135 1.00 -3.58 5.82
N GLY A 136 0.30 -2.44 5.85
CA GLY A 136 -0.01 -1.68 4.65
C GLY A 136 -0.58 -0.30 4.93
N ALA A 137 -0.43 0.60 3.95
CA ALA A 137 -0.98 1.95 4.01
C ALA A 137 -2.02 2.17 2.92
N SER A 138 -3.09 2.94 3.20
CA SER A 138 -4.14 3.28 2.23
C SER A 138 -4.78 2.00 1.64
N MET A 139 -4.75 1.78 0.33
CA MET A 139 -5.18 0.51 -0.28
C MET A 139 -4.44 -0.70 0.31
N GLY A 140 -3.21 -0.54 0.80
CA GLY A 140 -2.50 -1.59 1.55
C GLY A 140 -3.23 -1.93 2.86
N ALA A 141 -3.79 -0.94 3.53
CA ALA A 141 -4.63 -1.17 4.72
C ALA A 141 -5.98 -1.82 4.35
N PHE A 142 -6.56 -1.51 3.17
CA PHE A 142 -7.73 -2.26 2.66
C PHE A 142 -7.39 -3.72 2.43
N GLN A 143 -6.22 -4.03 1.85
CA GLN A 143 -5.76 -5.41 1.66
C GLN A 143 -5.56 -6.10 3.01
N ALA A 144 -4.96 -5.42 3.99
CA ALA A 144 -4.80 -5.96 5.34
C ALA A 144 -6.15 -6.27 5.99
N LEU A 145 -7.11 -5.34 5.97
CA LEU A 145 -8.44 -5.55 6.54
C LEU A 145 -9.20 -6.67 5.83
N GLU A 146 -9.13 -6.73 4.49
CA GLU A 146 -9.74 -7.80 3.69
C GLU A 146 -9.18 -9.16 4.07
N TRP A 147 -7.87 -9.24 4.29
CA TRP A 147 -7.19 -10.45 4.74
C TRP A 147 -7.65 -10.88 6.12
N LEU A 148 -7.60 -9.97 7.10
CA LEU A 148 -7.98 -10.24 8.49
C LEU A 148 -9.43 -10.73 8.63
N VAL A 149 -10.35 -10.12 7.89
CA VAL A 149 -11.79 -10.45 7.94
C VAL A 149 -12.09 -11.79 7.26
N ASN A 150 -11.43 -12.08 6.13
CA ASN A 150 -11.79 -13.25 5.32
C ASN A 150 -10.89 -14.46 5.55
N LEU A 151 -9.73 -14.30 6.19
CA LEU A 151 -8.75 -15.35 6.49
C LEU A 151 -8.35 -15.31 7.97
N PRO A 152 -9.30 -15.45 8.92
CA PRO A 152 -9.00 -15.43 10.34
C PRO A 152 -7.99 -16.53 10.71
N GLY A 153 -7.15 -16.29 11.72
CA GLY A 153 -6.11 -17.21 12.18
C GLY A 153 -4.84 -17.24 11.33
N THR A 154 -4.79 -16.52 10.20
CA THR A 154 -3.63 -16.56 9.29
C THR A 154 -2.62 -15.43 9.50
N VAL A 155 -2.92 -14.48 10.39
CA VAL A 155 -2.08 -13.33 10.74
C VAL A 155 -2.07 -13.17 12.26
N ARG A 156 -0.90 -12.95 12.85
CA ARG A 156 -0.77 -12.69 14.30
C ARG A 156 -0.99 -11.22 14.64
N ASP A 157 -0.26 -10.33 13.95
CA ASP A 157 -0.29 -8.89 14.16
C ASP A 157 -0.53 -8.15 12.84
N ALA A 158 -1.26 -7.05 12.87
CA ALA A 158 -1.45 -6.21 11.68
C ALA A 158 -1.19 -4.73 11.99
N VAL A 159 -0.61 -4.01 11.01
CA VAL A 159 -0.37 -2.57 11.07
C VAL A 159 -1.06 -1.91 9.89
N MET A 160 -2.02 -1.05 10.16
CA MET A 160 -2.78 -0.33 9.15
C MET A 160 -2.53 1.18 9.27
N LEU A 161 -1.85 1.73 8.28
CA LEU A 161 -1.53 3.16 8.18
C LEU A 161 -2.55 3.85 7.27
N VAL A 162 -3.09 4.99 7.72
CA VAL A 162 -4.14 5.77 7.05
C VAL A 162 -5.24 4.88 6.46
N PRO A 163 -5.88 4.03 7.31
CA PRO A 163 -6.83 3.03 6.87
C PRO A 163 -8.24 3.59 6.69
N GLY A 164 -9.07 2.84 5.99
CA GLY A 164 -10.52 2.94 5.97
C GLY A 164 -11.12 1.55 5.83
N TRP A 165 -12.40 1.37 6.14
CA TRP A 165 -13.08 0.10 5.93
C TRP A 165 -13.81 0.02 4.58
N ARG A 166 -13.95 1.17 3.92
CA ARG A 166 -14.50 1.31 2.56
C ARG A 166 -13.92 2.53 1.86
N SER A 167 -14.05 2.58 0.54
CA SER A 167 -13.88 3.80 -0.24
C SER A 167 -15.14 4.65 -0.16
N GLY A 168 -15.00 5.91 0.30
CA GLY A 168 -16.09 6.88 0.36
C GLY A 168 -16.27 7.65 -0.96
N ASN A 169 -17.28 8.54 -0.99
CA ASN A 169 -17.59 9.32 -2.18
C ASN A 169 -16.47 10.32 -2.55
N VAL A 170 -15.71 10.81 -1.58
CA VAL A 170 -14.60 11.75 -1.85
C VAL A 170 -13.57 11.08 -2.76
N ILE A 171 -13.02 9.93 -2.34
CA ILE A 171 -12.02 9.21 -3.15
C ILE A 171 -12.62 8.70 -4.48
N HIS A 172 -13.88 8.28 -4.48
CA HIS A 172 -14.57 7.86 -5.70
C HIS A 172 -14.66 9.00 -6.73
N LEU A 173 -15.14 10.17 -6.32
CA LEU A 173 -15.28 11.33 -7.22
C LEU A 173 -13.92 11.86 -7.67
N THR A 174 -12.97 11.99 -6.77
CA THR A 174 -11.60 12.43 -7.10
C THR A 174 -10.98 11.51 -8.14
N THR A 175 -11.08 10.20 -7.93
CA THR A 175 -10.52 9.19 -8.83
C THR A 175 -11.22 9.15 -10.18
N SER A 176 -12.56 9.26 -10.21
CA SER A 176 -13.29 9.29 -11.47
C SER A 176 -12.89 10.50 -12.33
N ARG A 177 -12.65 11.67 -11.71
CA ARG A 177 -12.15 12.85 -12.43
C ARG A 177 -10.72 12.65 -12.97
N MET A 178 -9.86 11.94 -12.24
CA MET A 178 -8.55 11.56 -12.78
C MET A 178 -8.67 10.76 -14.08
N PHE A 179 -9.60 9.82 -14.14
CA PHE A 179 -9.82 9.03 -15.37
C PHE A 179 -10.39 9.86 -16.49
N ASP A 180 -11.29 10.78 -16.20
CA ASP A 180 -11.80 11.73 -17.21
C ASP A 180 -10.65 12.57 -17.78
N ILE A 181 -9.75 13.09 -16.93
CA ILE A 181 -8.56 13.86 -17.35
C ILE A 181 -7.63 13.02 -18.24
N ILE A 182 -7.32 11.78 -17.86
CA ILE A 182 -6.47 10.89 -18.68
C ILE A 182 -7.10 10.65 -20.05
N ARG A 183 -8.40 10.49 -20.13
CA ARG A 183 -9.13 10.24 -21.38
C ARG A 183 -9.19 11.44 -22.32
N LEU A 184 -9.00 12.65 -21.79
CA LEU A 184 -8.92 13.88 -22.60
C LEU A 184 -7.59 14.01 -23.36
N ASP A 185 -6.54 13.27 -22.97
CA ASP A 185 -5.28 13.26 -23.75
C ASP A 185 -5.53 12.63 -25.13
N ALA A 186 -5.13 13.35 -26.19
CA ALA A 186 -5.30 12.88 -27.57
C ALA A 186 -4.62 11.53 -27.85
N ARG A 187 -3.58 11.18 -27.06
CA ARG A 187 -2.90 9.88 -27.14
C ARG A 187 -3.70 8.74 -26.56
N TRP A 188 -4.72 8.99 -25.74
CA TRP A 188 -5.55 7.94 -25.14
C TRP A 188 -6.25 7.04 -26.19
N LYS A 189 -6.75 7.63 -27.27
CA LYS A 189 -7.36 6.90 -28.41
C LYS A 189 -8.37 5.83 -27.99
N GLY A 190 -9.26 6.15 -27.04
CA GLY A 190 -10.22 5.19 -26.50
C GLY A 190 -9.60 4.01 -25.74
N GLY A 191 -8.38 4.16 -25.24
CA GLY A 191 -7.62 3.11 -24.54
C GLY A 191 -6.70 2.27 -25.46
N ASN A 192 -6.68 2.56 -26.77
CA ASN A 192 -5.87 1.84 -27.77
C ASN A 192 -4.58 2.61 -28.14
N TYR A 193 -3.99 3.27 -27.13
CA TYR A 193 -2.76 4.04 -27.35
C TYR A 193 -1.55 3.14 -27.64
N THR A 194 -0.66 3.63 -28.51
CA THR A 194 0.69 3.07 -28.75
C THR A 194 1.72 3.83 -27.95
N GLU A 195 1.49 5.14 -27.76
CA GLU A 195 2.26 6.01 -26.88
C GLU A 195 1.43 6.34 -25.65
N PRO A 196 1.97 6.23 -24.43
CA PRO A 196 1.22 6.52 -23.21
C PRO A 196 0.63 7.95 -23.22
N PRO A 197 -0.58 8.16 -22.67
CA PRO A 197 -1.20 9.48 -22.53
C PRO A 197 -0.55 10.26 -21.37
N VAL A 198 0.73 10.64 -21.55
CA VAL A 198 1.60 11.16 -20.47
C VAL A 198 1.12 12.51 -19.96
N ASP A 199 0.57 13.37 -20.83
CA ASP A 199 0.07 14.68 -20.39
C ASP A 199 -1.21 14.54 -19.57
N GLY A 200 -2.09 13.62 -19.96
CA GLY A 200 -3.27 13.25 -19.20
C GLY A 200 -2.92 12.65 -17.84
N LEU A 201 -1.92 11.76 -17.79
CA LEU A 201 -1.42 11.18 -16.54
C LEU A 201 -0.83 12.25 -15.61
N ARG A 202 0.01 13.17 -16.14
CA ARG A 202 0.54 14.29 -15.34
C ARG A 202 -0.55 15.20 -14.81
N ALA A 203 -1.50 15.57 -15.66
CA ALA A 203 -2.63 16.40 -15.25
C ALA A 203 -3.47 15.71 -14.16
N ALA A 204 -3.72 14.41 -14.29
CA ALA A 204 -4.43 13.60 -13.28
C ALA A 204 -3.68 13.56 -11.95
N GLY A 205 -2.35 13.40 -11.96
CA GLY A 205 -1.55 13.42 -10.74
C GLY A 205 -1.55 14.78 -10.04
N ARG A 206 -1.46 15.89 -10.81
CA ARG A 206 -1.61 17.27 -10.27
C ARG A 206 -2.99 17.50 -9.69
N HIS A 207 -4.04 17.02 -10.34
CA HIS A 207 -5.40 17.09 -9.82
C HIS A 207 -5.56 16.32 -8.51
N TYR A 208 -4.91 15.16 -8.39
CA TYR A 208 -5.01 14.27 -7.22
C TYR A 208 -4.24 14.80 -6.01
N PHE A 209 -3.12 15.50 -6.22
CA PHE A 209 -2.21 15.94 -5.16
C PHE A 209 -2.90 16.72 -4.02
N PRO A 210 -3.72 17.77 -4.26
CA PRO A 210 -4.36 18.53 -3.18
C PRO A 210 -5.25 17.70 -2.26
N TRP A 211 -5.76 16.57 -2.72
CA TRP A 211 -6.58 15.66 -1.91
C TRP A 211 -5.74 14.78 -0.99
N THR A 212 -4.45 14.67 -1.24
CA THR A 212 -3.54 13.82 -0.45
C THR A 212 -2.93 14.51 0.76
N VAL A 213 -3.03 15.82 0.82
CA VAL A 213 -2.52 16.67 1.92
C VAL A 213 -3.65 17.48 2.55
N THR A 214 -3.39 18.17 3.67
CA THR A 214 -4.39 19.01 4.31
C THR A 214 -4.44 20.40 3.69
N ASP A 215 -5.57 21.12 3.85
CA ASP A 215 -5.66 22.53 3.47
C ASP A 215 -4.66 23.37 4.26
N ALA A 216 -4.52 23.09 5.57
CA ALA A 216 -3.56 23.77 6.43
C ALA A 216 -2.11 23.61 5.95
N TYR A 217 -1.75 22.43 5.41
CA TYR A 217 -0.44 22.23 4.79
C TYR A 217 -0.25 23.13 3.56
N LEU A 218 -1.21 23.13 2.64
CA LEU A 218 -1.14 23.93 1.41
C LEU A 218 -1.05 25.42 1.68
N GLU A 219 -1.80 25.92 2.67
CA GLU A 219 -1.77 27.34 3.06
C GLU A 219 -0.47 27.73 3.80
N ALA A 220 0.22 26.78 4.41
CA ALA A 220 1.46 27.02 5.16
C ALA A 220 2.73 27.06 4.30
N ILE A 221 2.69 26.53 3.06
CA ILE A 221 3.84 26.49 2.16
C ILE A 221 3.80 27.59 1.09
N PRO A 222 4.97 28.06 0.59
CA PRO A 222 5.00 28.98 -0.53
C PRO A 222 4.35 28.39 -1.80
N ARG A 223 3.74 29.26 -2.63
CA ARG A 223 3.07 28.84 -3.86
C ARG A 223 3.99 28.04 -4.79
N GLU A 224 5.25 28.45 -4.92
CA GLU A 224 6.25 27.75 -5.73
C GLU A 224 6.47 26.32 -5.24
N GLN A 225 6.45 26.12 -3.92
CA GLN A 225 6.57 24.77 -3.32
C GLN A 225 5.32 23.94 -3.60
N ALA A 226 4.12 24.52 -3.46
CA ALA A 226 2.87 23.83 -3.77
C ALA A 226 2.82 23.35 -5.23
N GLU A 227 3.22 24.21 -6.18
CA GLU A 227 3.31 23.87 -7.61
C GLU A 227 4.39 22.80 -7.88
N ALA A 228 5.52 22.87 -7.20
CA ALA A 228 6.58 21.87 -7.33
C ALA A 228 6.12 20.48 -6.83
N GLU A 229 5.44 20.41 -5.67
CA GLU A 229 4.92 19.16 -5.12
C GLU A 229 3.79 18.59 -6.00
N ALA A 230 2.89 19.45 -6.52
CA ALA A 230 1.86 19.03 -7.47
C ALA A 230 2.49 18.52 -8.79
N SER A 231 3.54 19.17 -9.28
CA SER A 231 4.27 18.73 -10.47
C SER A 231 4.94 17.37 -10.25
N ALA A 232 5.59 17.17 -9.11
CA ALA A 232 6.19 15.88 -8.71
C ALA A 232 5.14 14.75 -8.63
N ALA A 233 3.94 15.04 -8.14
CA ALA A 233 2.82 14.09 -8.16
C ALA A 233 2.37 13.77 -9.59
N GLY A 234 2.36 14.76 -10.49
CA GLY A 234 2.10 14.55 -11.91
C GLY A 234 3.15 13.67 -12.58
N ASP A 235 4.42 13.93 -12.30
CA ASP A 235 5.52 13.12 -12.86
C ASP A 235 5.50 11.69 -12.32
N TRP A 236 5.13 11.49 -11.05
CA TRP A 236 4.91 10.15 -10.48
C TRP A 236 3.83 9.37 -11.26
N PHE A 237 2.69 10.01 -11.57
CA PHE A 237 1.62 9.40 -12.35
C PHE A 237 2.07 9.10 -13.79
N ALA A 238 2.89 9.94 -14.39
CA ALA A 238 3.41 9.75 -15.74
C ALA A 238 4.33 8.53 -15.90
N HIS A 239 4.85 7.96 -14.80
CA HIS A 239 5.60 6.70 -14.84
C HIS A 239 4.71 5.45 -14.91
N TRP A 240 3.40 5.60 -14.65
CA TRP A 240 2.44 4.51 -14.75
C TRP A 240 1.94 4.33 -16.18
N ASP A 241 1.62 3.08 -16.52
CA ASP A 241 0.73 2.84 -17.65
C ASP A 241 -0.70 3.25 -17.25
N ALA A 242 -1.43 3.87 -18.17
CA ALA A 242 -2.77 4.41 -17.88
C ALA A 242 -3.79 3.32 -17.54
N TRP A 243 -3.71 2.13 -18.17
CA TRP A 243 -4.56 1.01 -17.83
C TRP A 243 -4.23 0.40 -16.48
N ASP A 244 -2.94 0.27 -16.15
CA ASP A 244 -2.49 -0.26 -14.86
C ASP A 244 -2.99 0.63 -13.72
N LEU A 245 -2.79 1.93 -13.83
CA LEU A 245 -3.25 2.91 -12.86
C LEU A 245 -4.78 2.89 -12.71
N THR A 246 -5.50 2.90 -13.83
CA THR A 246 -6.98 2.92 -13.85
C THR A 246 -7.56 1.70 -13.16
N HIS A 247 -7.09 0.49 -13.48
CA HIS A 247 -7.60 -0.75 -12.86
C HIS A 247 -7.31 -0.81 -11.37
N ARG A 248 -6.13 -0.35 -10.93
CA ARG A 248 -5.79 -0.31 -9.49
C ARG A 248 -6.70 0.63 -8.72
N TYR A 249 -6.95 1.82 -9.25
CA TYR A 249 -7.88 2.75 -8.62
C TYR A 249 -9.32 2.24 -8.65
N GLN A 250 -9.75 1.57 -9.70
CA GLN A 250 -11.07 0.92 -9.76
C GLN A 250 -11.20 -0.16 -8.66
N ALA A 251 -10.19 -1.00 -8.47
CA ALA A 251 -10.18 -1.99 -7.39
C ALA A 251 -10.24 -1.33 -6.01
N SER A 252 -9.46 -0.26 -5.80
CA SER A 252 -9.44 0.50 -4.56
C SER A 252 -10.78 1.18 -4.26
N THR A 253 -11.37 1.86 -5.26
CA THR A 253 -12.65 2.59 -5.07
C THR A 253 -13.86 1.68 -4.96
N ALA A 254 -13.75 0.42 -5.38
CA ALA A 254 -14.79 -0.58 -5.22
C ALA A 254 -14.74 -1.30 -3.85
N HIS A 255 -13.78 -0.96 -2.98
CA HIS A 255 -13.63 -1.62 -1.69
C HIS A 255 -14.71 -1.20 -0.69
N ASP A 256 -15.37 -2.21 -0.11
CA ASP A 256 -16.29 -2.13 1.01
C ASP A 256 -16.26 -3.48 1.73
N ILE A 257 -15.61 -3.54 2.90
CA ILE A 257 -15.46 -4.78 3.67
C ILE A 257 -16.80 -5.33 4.14
N SER A 258 -17.78 -4.47 4.36
CA SER A 258 -19.10 -4.87 4.85
C SER A 258 -19.98 -5.52 3.77
N ALA A 259 -19.64 -5.35 2.48
CA ALA A 259 -20.47 -5.78 1.36
C ALA A 259 -20.82 -7.28 1.39
N SER A 260 -19.88 -8.13 1.81
CA SER A 260 -20.09 -9.58 1.94
C SER A 260 -20.79 -10.01 3.24
N TYR A 261 -21.10 -9.04 4.11
CA TYR A 261 -21.70 -9.26 5.44
C TYR A 261 -23.03 -8.50 5.59
N GLY A 262 -23.81 -8.42 4.52
CA GLY A 262 -25.11 -7.73 4.53
C GLY A 262 -25.01 -6.24 4.80
N ARG A 263 -23.83 -5.62 4.54
CA ARG A 263 -23.48 -4.23 4.87
C ARG A 263 -23.41 -3.96 6.39
N ASP A 264 -23.25 -5.01 7.20
CA ASP A 264 -22.99 -4.91 8.63
C ASP A 264 -21.47 -4.91 8.89
N LEU A 265 -20.93 -3.72 9.15
CA LEU A 265 -19.50 -3.54 9.46
C LEU A 265 -19.09 -4.29 10.74
N HIS A 266 -19.93 -4.28 11.77
CA HIS A 266 -19.61 -4.96 13.02
C HIS A 266 -19.54 -6.48 12.85
N GLN A 267 -20.40 -7.06 12.00
CA GLN A 267 -20.32 -8.47 11.66
C GLN A 267 -19.00 -8.82 10.97
N ALA A 268 -18.54 -7.96 10.04
CA ALA A 268 -17.25 -8.15 9.39
C ALA A 268 -16.08 -8.04 10.40
N LEU A 269 -16.04 -6.97 11.19
CA LEU A 269 -14.91 -6.68 12.09
C LEU A 269 -14.79 -7.69 13.25
N ARG A 270 -15.89 -8.28 13.73
CA ARG A 270 -15.86 -9.33 14.76
C ARG A 270 -15.15 -10.61 14.33
N ARG A 271 -14.87 -10.80 13.05
CA ARG A 271 -14.11 -11.94 12.52
C ARG A 271 -12.61 -11.81 12.72
N VAL A 272 -12.13 -10.60 13.00
CA VAL A 272 -10.70 -10.32 13.20
C VAL A 272 -10.26 -10.83 14.58
N ASP A 273 -9.31 -11.74 14.57
CA ASP A 273 -8.70 -12.35 15.78
C ASP A 273 -7.24 -11.88 16.00
N ALA A 274 -6.59 -11.31 14.99
CA ALA A 274 -5.26 -10.72 15.08
C ALA A 274 -5.24 -9.49 16.00
N ARG A 275 -4.09 -9.15 16.59
CA ARG A 275 -3.89 -7.81 17.16
C ARG A 275 -3.72 -6.81 16.02
N VAL A 276 -4.31 -5.63 16.13
CA VAL A 276 -4.31 -4.65 15.05
C VAL A 276 -3.88 -3.28 15.57
N LEU A 277 -2.87 -2.68 14.96
CA LEU A 277 -2.51 -1.29 15.14
C LEU A 277 -3.16 -0.44 14.04
N VAL A 278 -4.02 0.49 14.42
CA VAL A 278 -4.76 1.39 13.53
C VAL A 278 -4.19 2.79 13.66
N MET A 279 -3.54 3.29 12.62
CA MET A 279 -2.86 4.58 12.64
C MET A 279 -3.39 5.53 11.55
N PRO A 280 -4.52 6.22 11.76
CA PRO A 280 -4.99 7.24 10.83
C PRO A 280 -4.22 8.55 10.98
N CYS A 281 -4.44 9.48 10.05
CA CYS A 281 -4.18 10.90 10.23
C CYS A 281 -5.51 11.64 10.34
N ALA A 282 -5.71 12.45 11.38
CA ALA A 282 -6.99 13.12 11.68
C ALA A 282 -7.53 13.96 10.52
N GLN A 283 -6.62 14.57 9.77
CA GLN A 283 -6.97 15.47 8.66
C GLN A 283 -6.82 14.80 7.29
N ASP A 284 -6.87 13.47 7.21
CA ASP A 284 -6.87 12.75 5.94
C ASP A 284 -8.12 13.07 5.13
N ARG A 285 -7.95 13.73 4.00
CA ARG A 285 -9.06 14.16 3.12
C ARG A 285 -9.59 13.05 2.21
N LEU A 286 -8.82 11.98 2.01
CA LEU A 286 -9.22 10.89 1.11
C LEU A 286 -10.07 9.84 1.79
N LEU A 287 -9.64 9.37 2.96
CA LEU A 287 -10.32 8.29 3.67
C LEU A 287 -11.01 8.77 4.96
N GLY A 288 -10.58 9.93 5.48
CA GLY A 288 -11.08 10.45 6.74
C GLY A 288 -10.58 9.67 7.95
N VAL A 289 -10.89 10.15 9.14
CA VAL A 289 -10.53 9.50 10.41
C VAL A 289 -11.64 8.56 10.91
N GLU A 290 -12.89 8.84 10.57
CA GLU A 290 -14.07 8.14 11.10
C GLU A 290 -14.04 6.63 10.74
N GLY A 291 -13.63 6.30 9.52
CA GLY A 291 -13.50 4.91 9.09
C GLY A 291 -12.47 4.13 9.91
N ALA A 292 -11.36 4.77 10.26
CA ALA A 292 -10.33 4.18 11.12
C ALA A 292 -10.80 4.02 12.57
N GLN A 293 -11.55 4.99 13.12
CA GLN A 293 -12.15 4.91 14.44
C GLN A 293 -13.13 3.74 14.52
N GLN A 294 -14.00 3.59 13.52
CA GLN A 294 -14.93 2.45 13.43
C GLN A 294 -14.21 1.10 13.35
N ILE A 295 -13.08 1.01 12.64
CA ILE A 295 -12.24 -0.20 12.63
C ILE A 295 -11.71 -0.49 14.04
N ALA A 296 -11.17 0.51 14.72
CA ALA A 296 -10.61 0.36 16.06
C ALA A 296 -11.67 -0.02 17.10
N GLU A 297 -12.86 0.56 17.02
CA GLU A 297 -14.00 0.23 17.90
C GLU A 297 -14.57 -1.16 17.65
N GLY A 298 -14.59 -1.59 16.39
CA GLY A 298 -15.18 -2.87 15.98
C GLY A 298 -14.27 -4.09 16.19
N ILE A 299 -12.95 -3.91 16.32
CA ILE A 299 -11.96 -4.97 16.52
C ILE A 299 -11.52 -4.98 17.98
N ARG A 300 -11.85 -6.04 18.71
CA ARG A 300 -11.58 -6.17 20.16
C ARG A 300 -10.09 -6.02 20.54
N THR A 301 -9.19 -6.41 19.66
CA THR A 301 -7.74 -6.44 19.84
C THR A 301 -7.04 -5.26 19.16
N ALA A 302 -7.79 -4.20 18.81
CA ALA A 302 -7.23 -3.02 18.16
C ALA A 302 -6.56 -2.07 19.16
N HIS A 303 -5.46 -1.49 18.70
CA HIS A 303 -4.78 -0.36 19.29
C HIS A 303 -4.89 0.81 18.33
N TYR A 304 -5.25 2.00 18.82
CA TYR A 304 -5.43 3.20 18.01
C TYR A 304 -4.34 4.22 18.35
N ALA A 305 -3.64 4.72 17.33
CA ALA A 305 -2.61 5.73 17.47
C ALA A 305 -2.68 6.72 16.29
N GLU A 306 -3.17 7.92 16.54
CA GLU A 306 -3.38 8.92 15.51
C GLU A 306 -2.08 9.65 15.14
N ILE A 307 -1.77 9.75 13.85
CA ILE A 307 -0.61 10.47 13.34
C ILE A 307 -0.95 11.95 13.28
N ASP A 308 -0.30 12.75 14.13
CA ASP A 308 -0.40 14.21 14.07
C ASP A 308 0.50 14.75 12.94
N SER A 309 -0.11 15.11 11.81
CA SER A 309 0.61 15.62 10.65
C SER A 309 -0.28 16.39 9.69
N LEU A 310 0.19 17.52 9.22
CA LEU A 310 -0.45 18.28 8.14
C LEU A 310 -0.33 17.61 6.76
N LYS A 311 0.47 16.53 6.65
CA LYS A 311 0.60 15.77 5.39
C LYS A 311 -0.63 14.90 5.08
N GLY A 312 -1.65 14.86 5.94
CA GLY A 312 -2.92 14.18 5.69
C GLY A 312 -2.73 12.72 5.29
N HIS A 313 -3.23 12.33 4.11
CA HIS A 313 -3.09 10.95 3.59
C HIS A 313 -1.64 10.52 3.36
N LEU A 314 -0.70 11.46 3.21
CA LEU A 314 0.73 11.16 3.04
C LEU A 314 1.50 11.07 4.36
N ALA A 315 0.83 11.23 5.52
CA ALA A 315 1.46 11.22 6.85
C ALA A 315 2.20 9.91 7.19
N TRP A 316 1.83 8.80 6.53
CA TRP A 316 2.48 7.51 6.71
C TRP A 316 3.86 7.41 6.05
N ARG A 317 4.20 8.28 5.09
CA ARG A 317 5.47 8.18 4.35
C ARG A 317 6.65 8.46 5.27
N ALA A 318 7.68 7.62 5.16
CA ALA A 318 8.92 7.84 5.88
C ALA A 318 9.69 9.02 5.26
N VAL A 319 9.92 10.03 6.09
CA VAL A 319 10.77 11.19 5.76
C VAL A 319 11.84 11.28 6.82
N ALA A 320 13.11 11.21 6.41
CA ALA A 320 14.24 11.22 7.33
C ALA A 320 14.18 12.42 8.29
N GLY A 321 14.38 12.18 9.59
CA GLY A 321 14.39 13.21 10.62
C GLY A 321 13.03 13.84 10.95
N SER A 322 11.93 13.44 10.28
CA SER A 322 10.63 14.05 10.55
C SER A 322 9.99 13.53 11.86
N PRO A 323 9.29 14.39 12.62
CA PRO A 323 8.58 13.98 13.83
C PRO A 323 7.56 12.87 13.58
N GLN A 324 6.82 12.93 12.48
CA GLN A 324 5.83 11.90 12.15
C GLN A 324 6.47 10.54 11.86
N THR A 325 7.65 10.50 11.19
CA THR A 325 8.35 9.23 10.96
C THR A 325 8.82 8.63 12.28
N ARG A 326 9.35 9.45 13.20
CA ARG A 326 9.72 9.00 14.54
C ARG A 326 8.52 8.47 15.31
N PHE A 327 7.39 9.18 15.26
CA PHE A 327 6.14 8.74 15.89
C PHE A 327 5.68 7.38 15.34
N VAL A 328 5.53 7.26 14.00
CA VAL A 328 5.10 6.01 13.34
C VAL A 328 6.04 4.86 13.69
N THR A 329 7.35 5.08 13.65
CA THR A 329 8.35 4.06 14.01
C THR A 329 8.20 3.64 15.46
N ARG A 330 8.06 4.57 16.40
CA ARG A 330 7.90 4.30 17.83
C ARG A 330 6.65 3.47 18.11
N GLU A 331 5.50 3.88 17.59
CA GLU A 331 4.22 3.20 17.81
C GLU A 331 4.23 1.78 17.24
N ILE A 332 4.75 1.59 16.02
CA ILE A 332 4.86 0.26 15.40
C ILE A 332 5.80 -0.62 16.23
N ARG A 333 6.97 -0.13 16.63
CA ARG A 333 7.92 -0.92 17.43
C ARG A 333 7.35 -1.29 18.80
N ALA A 334 6.70 -0.34 19.47
CA ALA A 334 6.04 -0.60 20.77
C ALA A 334 4.92 -1.66 20.63
N PHE A 335 4.08 -1.55 19.61
CA PHE A 335 3.02 -2.52 19.33
C PHE A 335 3.58 -3.93 19.05
N LEU A 336 4.68 -4.03 18.33
CA LEU A 336 5.35 -5.29 18.00
C LEU A 336 6.24 -5.83 19.14
N GLY A 337 6.35 -5.10 20.26
CA GLY A 337 7.18 -5.51 21.42
C GLY A 337 8.68 -5.37 21.15
N LEU A 338 9.09 -4.52 20.22
CA LEU A 338 10.49 -4.24 19.92
C LEU A 338 11.01 -3.10 20.80
N ALA A 339 12.30 -3.17 21.14
CA ALA A 339 12.95 -2.10 21.91
C ALA A 339 12.81 -0.73 21.23
N ALA A 340 12.66 0.33 22.05
CA ALA A 340 12.73 1.70 21.54
C ALA A 340 14.11 1.97 20.92
N VAL A 341 14.15 2.81 19.90
CA VAL A 341 15.40 3.29 19.28
C VAL A 341 15.49 4.80 19.52
N ASP A 342 16.64 5.28 19.99
CA ASP A 342 16.80 6.66 20.44
C ASP A 342 16.69 7.68 19.30
N ASP A 343 17.05 7.34 18.06
CA ASP A 343 16.77 8.13 16.86
C ASP A 343 16.83 7.27 15.59
N PRO A 344 15.70 7.00 14.93
CA PRO A 344 15.72 6.32 13.62
C PRO A 344 16.45 7.09 12.52
N ALA A 345 16.71 8.40 12.70
CA ALA A 345 17.41 9.23 11.72
C ALA A 345 18.94 9.03 11.78
N THR A 346 19.47 8.51 12.87
CA THR A 346 20.91 8.20 12.99
C THR A 346 21.30 6.86 12.35
N LEU A 347 20.33 6.06 11.92
CA LEU A 347 20.55 4.79 11.22
C LEU A 347 20.80 4.99 9.71
N SER A 348 21.23 6.16 9.29
CA SER A 348 21.56 6.47 7.91
C SER A 348 23.08 6.43 7.68
N GLN A 349 23.43 5.71 6.68
CA GLN A 349 24.68 5.51 5.93
C GLN A 349 25.57 4.36 6.46
N PRO A 350 25.89 3.39 5.59
CA PRO A 350 27.09 2.61 5.79
C PRO A 350 28.26 3.59 5.79
N SER A 351 29.10 3.53 6.82
CA SER A 351 30.38 4.24 6.86
C SER A 351 31.10 4.02 5.54
N GLU A 352 31.43 5.08 4.82
CA GLU A 352 32.42 5.01 3.76
C GLU A 352 33.67 4.42 4.40
N GLY A 353 33.95 3.16 4.05
CA GLY A 353 35.16 2.48 4.45
C GLY A 353 36.34 3.26 3.89
N GLU A 354 37.19 3.75 4.77
CA GLU A 354 38.56 4.11 4.43
C GLU A 354 39.26 2.88 3.81
N GLY A 355 39.74 3.04 2.56
CA GLY A 355 40.49 2.00 1.87
C GLY A 355 40.67 2.32 0.41
#